data_f39c10a83279496a0b39fefe5892b039
#
_entry.id   f39c10a83279496a0b39fefe5892b039
#
_cell.length_a   1.000
_cell.length_b   1.000
_cell.length_c   1.000
_cell.angle_alpha   90.00
_cell.angle_beta   90.00
_cell.angle_gamma   90.00
#
_symmetry.space_group_name_H-M   'P 1'
#
loop_
_entity.id
_entity.type
_entity.pdbx_description
1 polymer ?
#
loop_
_entity_poly.entity_id
_entity_poly.type
_entity_poly.pdbx_seq_one_letter_code
_entity_poly.pdbx_strand_id
1 'polypeptide(L)'
;MKRKAFYLLALMLMPLSSLAQSDDFGVWTSIGAEKKISKKLSVGMEAELRTRDDVSTLDRWSVGVDAQYKLTKWLKVSAGYSFLDDNNEKITYKETNGMPNKRAEYWGVRHRFNVSLTGSYKFGDLQVSLRERWQYTYRPEKTIDERWDFDDDEYDGKPKTYKGRGKNVLRSRLKLSYDIPHSHFEPYASVEMFNGWSVQKTRYTAGVDWKITKKHGVGLYYLFQSVHDDDDDNEPNRHVVGVEYKFKF
;
A
#
# COMPACT_ATOMS: atom_id res chain seq x y z
N MET A 1 7.17 -28.06 -19.66
CA MET A 1 7.29 -26.94 -18.70
C MET A 1 6.55 -25.68 -19.15
N LYS A 2 6.59 -25.26 -20.41
CA LYS A 2 5.93 -24.01 -20.92
C LYS A 2 4.40 -23.99 -20.72
N ARG A 3 3.69 -25.13 -20.84
CA ARG A 3 2.23 -25.23 -20.64
C ARG A 3 1.78 -24.99 -19.19
N LYS A 4 2.57 -25.44 -18.18
CA LYS A 4 2.22 -25.23 -16.76
C LYS A 4 2.34 -23.76 -16.32
N ALA A 5 3.31 -23.02 -16.88
CA ALA A 5 3.47 -21.58 -16.63
C ALA A 5 2.32 -20.77 -17.26
N PHE A 6 1.79 -21.20 -18.41
CA PHE A 6 0.65 -20.55 -19.05
C PHE A 6 -0.65 -20.71 -18.24
N TYR A 7 -0.89 -21.90 -17.63
CA TYR A 7 -2.05 -22.10 -16.76
C TYR A 7 -1.98 -21.32 -15.45
N LEU A 8 -0.77 -21.12 -14.89
CA LEU A 8 -0.57 -20.26 -13.73
C LEU A 8 -0.84 -18.78 -14.05
N LEU A 9 -0.43 -18.31 -15.22
CA LEU A 9 -0.69 -16.96 -15.70
C LEU A 9 -2.19 -16.75 -16.00
N ALA A 10 -2.85 -17.75 -16.61
CA ALA A 10 -4.29 -17.72 -16.87
C ALA A 10 -5.13 -17.74 -15.58
N LEU A 11 -4.67 -18.47 -14.55
CA LEU A 11 -5.34 -18.50 -13.23
C LEU A 11 -5.23 -17.16 -12.50
N MET A 12 -4.17 -16.37 -12.73
CA MET A 12 -4.01 -15.01 -12.18
C MET A 12 -4.92 -13.99 -12.85
N LEU A 13 -5.42 -14.25 -14.07
CA LEU A 13 -6.29 -13.34 -14.83
C LEU A 13 -7.79 -13.58 -14.60
N MET A 14 -8.17 -14.70 -13.95
CA MET A 14 -9.58 -15.04 -13.72
C MET A 14 -10.36 -14.16 -12.72
N PRO A 15 -9.77 -13.47 -11.73
CA PRO A 15 -10.58 -12.63 -10.83
C PRO A 15 -11.05 -11.30 -11.40
N LEU A 16 -10.64 -10.93 -12.62
CA LEU A 16 -11.00 -9.63 -13.23
C LEU A 16 -12.48 -9.52 -13.65
N SER A 17 -13.21 -10.63 -13.70
CA SER A 17 -14.61 -10.65 -14.16
C SER A 17 -15.66 -10.58 -13.06
N SER A 18 -15.27 -10.57 -11.78
CA SER A 18 -16.18 -10.47 -10.63
C SER A 18 -16.00 -9.17 -9.83
N LEU A 19 -15.60 -8.08 -10.49
CA LEU A 19 -15.58 -6.77 -9.86
C LEU A 19 -17.02 -6.39 -9.55
N ALA A 20 -17.42 -6.55 -8.29
CA ALA A 20 -18.70 -6.09 -7.81
C ALA A 20 -18.73 -4.56 -7.99
N GLN A 21 -19.86 -4.04 -8.38
CA GLN A 21 -20.14 -2.65 -8.78
C GLN A 21 -19.81 -1.57 -7.73
N SER A 22 -19.23 -1.93 -6.58
CA SER A 22 -18.91 -1.03 -5.47
C SER A 22 -17.42 -0.95 -5.12
N ASP A 23 -16.57 -1.77 -5.74
CA ASP A 23 -15.13 -1.80 -5.42
C ASP A 23 -14.35 -0.89 -6.37
N ASP A 24 -13.41 -0.14 -5.84
CA ASP A 24 -12.54 0.75 -6.61
C ASP A 24 -11.38 -0.01 -7.28
N PHE A 25 -10.91 0.48 -8.42
CA PHE A 25 -9.74 -0.03 -9.11
C PHE A 25 -8.64 1.04 -9.19
N GLY A 26 -7.40 0.64 -8.90
CA GLY A 26 -6.26 1.54 -8.94
C GLY A 26 -4.99 0.89 -9.47
N VAL A 27 -4.03 1.72 -9.86
CA VAL A 27 -2.68 1.31 -10.25
C VAL A 27 -1.68 1.93 -9.29
N TRP A 28 -0.79 1.09 -8.71
CA TRP A 28 0.28 1.54 -7.84
C TRP A 28 1.63 1.28 -8.52
N THR A 29 2.44 2.32 -8.61
CA THR A 29 3.78 2.22 -9.20
C THR A 29 4.82 2.69 -8.21
N SER A 30 5.92 1.96 -8.10
CA SER A 30 7.03 2.40 -7.24
C SER A 30 8.39 2.17 -7.89
N ILE A 31 9.32 3.04 -7.51
CA ILE A 31 10.74 2.91 -7.82
C ILE A 31 11.53 2.96 -6.52
N GLY A 32 12.34 1.94 -6.28
CA GLY A 32 13.16 1.83 -5.08
C GLY A 32 14.63 1.65 -5.39
N ALA A 33 15.47 2.15 -4.50
CA ALA A 33 16.91 1.97 -4.53
C ALA A 33 17.40 1.49 -3.16
N GLU A 34 18.24 0.45 -3.14
CA GLU A 34 18.82 -0.12 -1.92
C GLU A 34 20.34 -0.15 -2.03
N LYS A 35 21.02 0.33 -0.98
CA LYS A 35 22.46 0.25 -0.84
C LYS A 35 22.86 -0.56 0.37
N LYS A 36 23.70 -1.58 0.16
CA LYS A 36 24.33 -2.32 1.26
C LYS A 36 25.49 -1.50 1.83
N ILE A 37 25.34 -1.04 3.06
CA ILE A 37 26.40 -0.31 3.80
C ILE A 37 27.39 -1.31 4.44
N SER A 38 26.87 -2.44 4.91
CA SER A 38 27.67 -3.53 5.48
C SER A 38 27.03 -4.90 5.24
N LYS A 39 27.67 -5.99 5.74
CA LYS A 39 27.06 -7.34 5.69
C LYS A 39 25.71 -7.42 6.43
N LYS A 40 25.47 -6.52 7.39
CA LYS A 40 24.27 -6.53 8.23
C LYS A 40 23.33 -5.33 7.97
N LEU A 41 23.88 -4.19 7.50
CA LEU A 41 23.13 -2.94 7.34
C LEU A 41 22.91 -2.62 5.87
N SER A 42 21.66 -2.36 5.48
CA SER A 42 21.29 -1.73 4.22
C SER A 42 20.39 -0.51 4.47
N VAL A 43 20.45 0.44 3.56
CA VAL A 43 19.60 1.62 3.53
C VAL A 43 18.87 1.65 2.20
N GLY A 44 17.62 2.09 2.22
CA GLY A 44 16.76 2.17 1.05
C GLY A 44 16.09 3.52 0.91
N MET A 45 15.67 3.81 -0.30
CA MET A 45 14.74 4.88 -0.62
C MET A 45 13.71 4.36 -1.63
N GLU A 46 12.50 4.90 -1.56
CA GLU A 46 11.40 4.53 -2.45
C GLU A 46 10.56 5.75 -2.77
N ALA A 47 10.15 5.88 -4.02
CA ALA A 47 9.09 6.79 -4.43
C ALA A 47 7.92 5.97 -4.98
N GLU A 48 6.69 6.38 -4.66
CA GLU A 48 5.48 5.65 -5.04
C GLU A 48 4.42 6.64 -5.55
N LEU A 49 3.67 6.22 -6.58
CA LEU A 49 2.46 6.86 -7.08
C LEU A 49 1.31 5.87 -7.01
N ARG A 50 0.13 6.35 -6.64
CA ARG A 50 -1.11 5.57 -6.57
C ARG A 50 -2.23 6.29 -7.27
N THR A 51 -3.06 5.54 -7.97
CA THR A 51 -4.32 6.03 -8.52
C THR A 51 -5.51 5.35 -7.86
N ARG A 52 -6.68 5.94 -8.02
CA ARG A 52 -8.00 5.46 -7.61
C ARG A 52 -9.04 5.80 -8.66
N ASP A 53 -10.31 5.50 -8.41
CA ASP A 53 -11.45 5.84 -9.26
C ASP A 53 -11.22 5.34 -10.70
N ASP A 54 -11.00 4.02 -10.84
CA ASP A 54 -10.70 3.36 -12.12
C ASP A 54 -9.50 4.00 -12.86
N VAL A 55 -8.45 4.34 -12.09
CA VAL A 55 -7.20 4.96 -12.57
C VAL A 55 -7.35 6.43 -12.99
N SER A 56 -8.55 7.00 -12.88
CA SER A 56 -8.83 8.39 -13.32
C SER A 56 -8.24 9.45 -12.39
N THR A 57 -8.08 9.13 -11.11
CA THR A 57 -7.66 10.09 -10.08
C THR A 57 -6.32 9.69 -9.46
N LEU A 58 -5.39 10.65 -9.36
CA LEU A 58 -4.17 10.46 -8.58
C LEU A 58 -4.53 10.51 -7.09
N ASP A 59 -4.35 9.35 -6.40
CA ASP A 59 -4.71 9.15 -5.00
C ASP A 59 -3.61 9.61 -4.04
N ARG A 60 -2.34 9.29 -4.40
CA ARG A 60 -1.18 9.56 -3.54
C ARG A 60 0.10 9.59 -4.32
N TRP A 61 1.01 10.44 -3.88
CA TRP A 61 2.43 10.25 -4.12
C TRP A 61 3.19 10.22 -2.78
N SER A 62 4.29 9.49 -2.74
CA SER A 62 5.10 9.43 -1.53
C SER A 62 6.57 9.20 -1.85
N VAL A 63 7.43 9.66 -0.92
CA VAL A 63 8.86 9.38 -0.91
C VAL A 63 9.23 8.90 0.49
N GLY A 64 9.98 7.81 0.56
CA GLY A 64 10.40 7.21 1.81
C GLY A 64 11.86 6.84 1.83
N VAL A 65 12.40 6.75 3.04
CA VAL A 65 13.73 6.21 3.33
C VAL A 65 13.63 5.18 4.43
N ASP A 66 14.44 4.14 4.36
CA ASP A 66 14.50 3.12 5.38
C ASP A 66 15.90 2.61 5.64
N ALA A 67 16.11 2.07 6.82
CA ALA A 67 17.29 1.33 7.19
C ALA A 67 16.89 -0.06 7.68
N GLN A 68 17.61 -1.08 7.26
CA GLN A 68 17.39 -2.46 7.64
C GLN A 68 18.66 -3.06 8.24
N TYR A 69 18.52 -3.70 9.41
CA TYR A 69 19.61 -4.37 10.10
C TYR A 69 19.32 -5.84 10.34
N LYS A 70 20.22 -6.72 9.89
CA LYS A 70 20.13 -8.17 10.11
C LYS A 70 20.63 -8.50 11.51
N LEU A 71 19.73 -8.85 12.42
CA LEU A 71 20.05 -9.32 13.76
C LEU A 71 20.66 -10.71 13.69
N THR A 72 20.01 -11.61 12.95
CA THR A 72 20.47 -12.99 12.71
C THR A 72 20.33 -13.34 11.23
N LYS A 73 20.58 -14.60 10.85
CA LYS A 73 20.35 -15.10 9.48
C LYS A 73 18.87 -15.14 9.11
N TRP A 74 17.97 -15.24 10.10
CA TRP A 74 16.52 -15.40 9.92
C TRP A 74 15.70 -14.21 10.45
N LEU A 75 16.33 -13.26 11.18
CA LEU A 75 15.64 -12.13 11.81
C LEU A 75 16.28 -10.80 11.41
N LYS A 76 15.44 -9.86 10.97
CA LYS A 76 15.84 -8.48 10.67
C LYS A 76 14.90 -7.47 11.32
N VAL A 77 15.44 -6.34 11.72
CA VAL A 77 14.72 -5.14 12.13
C VAL A 77 14.87 -4.07 11.05
N SER A 78 13.83 -3.27 10.86
CA SER A 78 13.92 -2.09 10.00
C SER A 78 13.18 -0.92 10.61
N ALA A 79 13.65 0.29 10.30
CA ALA A 79 12.99 1.54 10.65
C ALA A 79 12.95 2.42 9.40
N GLY A 80 11.87 3.18 9.23
CA GLY A 80 11.71 4.03 8.06
C GLY A 80 10.81 5.23 8.34
N TYR A 81 11.00 6.22 7.48
CA TYR A 81 10.18 7.41 7.40
C TYR A 81 9.68 7.58 5.97
N SER A 82 8.43 8.02 5.82
CA SER A 82 7.85 8.37 4.53
C SER A 82 7.11 9.69 4.64
N PHE A 83 7.35 10.55 3.68
CA PHE A 83 6.54 11.71 3.38
C PHE A 83 5.49 11.29 2.35
N LEU A 84 4.23 11.60 2.61
CA LEU A 84 3.11 11.29 1.73
C LEU A 84 2.31 12.56 1.49
N ASP A 85 1.77 12.68 0.29
CA ASP A 85 0.74 13.66 -0.02
C ASP A 85 -0.43 12.92 -0.63
N ASP A 86 -1.57 12.98 0.06
CA ASP A 86 -2.78 12.24 -0.28
C ASP A 86 -3.83 13.19 -0.85
N ASN A 87 -4.43 12.79 -1.96
CA ASN A 87 -5.62 13.44 -2.48
C ASN A 87 -6.84 12.94 -1.68
N ASN A 88 -7.27 13.73 -0.73
CA ASN A 88 -8.37 13.40 0.16
C ASN A 88 -9.69 13.88 -0.42
N GLU A 89 -10.69 13.01 -0.40
CA GLU A 89 -12.08 13.34 -0.62
C GLU A 89 -12.86 13.07 0.66
N LYS A 90 -13.66 14.05 1.09
CA LYS A 90 -14.52 13.93 2.28
C LYS A 90 -15.91 14.41 1.98
N ILE A 91 -16.85 13.47 2.04
CA ILE A 91 -18.27 13.76 1.88
C ILE A 91 -18.90 13.74 3.28
N THR A 92 -19.63 14.79 3.62
CA THR A 92 -20.49 14.84 4.79
C THR A 92 -21.92 14.56 4.34
N TYR A 93 -22.68 13.91 5.21
CA TYR A 93 -24.08 13.55 4.93
C TYR A 93 -25.02 14.29 5.87
N LYS A 94 -26.27 14.53 5.43
CA LYS A 94 -27.32 15.14 6.24
C LYS A 94 -27.83 14.13 7.25
N GLU A 95 -27.91 14.53 8.51
CA GLU A 95 -28.45 13.68 9.59
C GLU A 95 -29.94 13.32 9.37
N THR A 96 -30.69 14.18 8.66
CA THR A 96 -32.12 14.03 8.46
C THR A 96 -32.51 12.94 7.47
N ASN A 97 -31.74 12.73 6.42
CA ASN A 97 -32.13 11.84 5.30
C ASN A 97 -30.96 11.03 4.71
N GLY A 98 -29.73 11.18 5.25
CA GLY A 98 -28.56 10.46 4.77
C GLY A 98 -28.07 10.89 3.37
N MET A 99 -28.60 11.96 2.79
CA MET A 99 -28.14 12.47 1.49
C MET A 99 -26.80 13.21 1.64
N PRO A 100 -25.94 13.21 0.58
CA PRO A 100 -24.73 14.02 0.57
C PRO A 100 -25.07 15.49 0.87
N ASN A 101 -24.26 16.10 1.73
CA ASN A 101 -24.40 17.50 2.14
C ASN A 101 -23.28 18.34 1.53
N LYS A 102 -22.03 18.06 1.88
CA LYS A 102 -20.87 18.79 1.37
C LYS A 102 -19.73 17.86 1.00
N ARG A 103 -19.01 18.21 -0.08
CA ARG A 103 -17.80 17.50 -0.53
C ARG A 103 -16.58 18.43 -0.42
N ALA A 104 -15.53 17.92 0.19
CA ALA A 104 -14.22 18.57 0.26
C ALA A 104 -13.20 17.72 -0.47
N GLU A 105 -12.48 18.29 -1.43
CA GLU A 105 -11.35 17.67 -2.11
C GLU A 105 -10.10 18.49 -1.86
N TYR A 106 -9.03 17.85 -1.38
CA TYR A 106 -7.78 18.56 -1.09
C TYR A 106 -6.58 17.64 -0.97
N TRP A 107 -5.42 18.13 -1.36
CA TRP A 107 -4.15 17.49 -1.08
C TRP A 107 -3.71 17.74 0.36
N GLY A 108 -3.35 16.67 1.06
CA GLY A 108 -2.99 16.72 2.47
C GLY A 108 -1.77 15.89 2.81
N VAL A 109 -0.75 16.57 3.33
CA VAL A 109 0.52 15.96 3.74
C VAL A 109 0.33 15.00 4.92
N ARG A 110 1.07 13.90 4.89
CA ARG A 110 1.20 12.96 6.02
C ARG A 110 2.66 12.58 6.25
N HIS A 111 3.04 12.47 7.51
CA HIS A 111 4.33 11.98 7.95
C HIS A 111 4.15 10.58 8.52
N ARG A 112 4.85 9.59 7.98
CA ARG A 112 4.73 8.20 8.42
C ARG A 112 6.06 7.68 8.94
N PHE A 113 6.03 7.20 10.16
CA PHE A 113 7.16 6.51 10.80
C PHE A 113 6.79 5.03 10.94
N ASN A 114 7.75 4.15 10.74
CA ASN A 114 7.52 2.73 10.93
C ASN A 114 8.76 2.03 11.51
N VAL A 115 8.50 1.02 12.33
CA VAL A 115 9.49 0.06 12.81
C VAL A 115 8.96 -1.33 12.54
N SER A 116 9.79 -2.23 11.99
CA SER A 116 9.35 -3.57 11.66
C SER A 116 10.34 -4.62 12.17
N LEU A 117 9.80 -5.74 12.59
CA LEU A 117 10.52 -6.97 12.85
C LEU A 117 10.08 -8.01 11.81
N THR A 118 11.04 -8.63 11.12
CA THR A 118 10.75 -9.63 10.09
C THR A 118 11.53 -10.90 10.36
N GLY A 119 10.81 -11.99 10.64
CA GLY A 119 11.34 -13.35 10.66
C GLY A 119 11.16 -14.01 9.30
N SER A 120 12.16 -14.75 8.81
CA SER A 120 12.08 -15.48 7.55
C SER A 120 12.75 -16.84 7.67
N TYR A 121 12.11 -17.85 7.13
CA TYR A 121 12.65 -19.20 7.08
C TYR A 121 12.49 -19.80 5.68
N LYS A 122 13.49 -20.57 5.24
CA LYS A 122 13.53 -21.17 3.89
C LYS A 122 13.45 -22.70 4.00
N PHE A 123 12.44 -23.27 3.35
CA PHE A 123 12.23 -24.71 3.22
C PHE A 123 12.49 -25.11 1.76
N GLY A 124 13.71 -25.56 1.46
CA GLY A 124 14.09 -25.77 0.06
C GLY A 124 14.00 -24.46 -0.73
N ASP A 125 13.15 -24.44 -1.75
CA ASP A 125 12.93 -23.27 -2.61
C ASP A 125 11.79 -22.39 -2.12
N LEU A 126 11.00 -22.83 -1.14
CA LEU A 126 9.91 -22.07 -0.51
C LEU A 126 10.46 -21.23 0.64
N GLN A 127 10.18 -19.93 0.63
CA GLN A 127 10.46 -19.03 1.74
C GLN A 127 9.17 -18.55 2.38
N VAL A 128 9.09 -18.67 3.70
CA VAL A 128 8.02 -18.12 4.54
C VAL A 128 8.57 -16.93 5.31
N SER A 129 7.87 -15.82 5.36
CA SER A 129 8.25 -14.67 6.18
C SER A 129 7.05 -14.08 6.90
N LEU A 130 7.24 -13.76 8.18
CA LEU A 130 6.30 -13.02 9.02
C LEU A 130 6.91 -11.67 9.35
N ARG A 131 6.16 -10.59 9.12
CA ARG A 131 6.57 -9.24 9.47
C ARG A 131 5.52 -8.61 10.38
N GLU A 132 5.97 -8.15 11.54
CA GLU A 132 5.24 -7.24 12.41
C GLU A 132 5.78 -5.83 12.22
N ARG A 133 4.89 -4.87 11.94
CA ARG A 133 5.23 -3.46 11.71
C ARG A 133 4.34 -2.58 12.56
N TRP A 134 4.93 -1.86 13.49
CA TRP A 134 4.30 -0.69 14.07
C TRP A 134 4.46 0.49 13.12
N GLN A 135 3.36 1.19 12.85
CA GLN A 135 3.28 2.36 11.99
C GLN A 135 2.58 3.48 12.72
N TYR A 136 3.23 4.64 12.81
CA TYR A 136 2.62 5.89 13.25
C TYR A 136 2.50 6.83 12.06
N THR A 137 1.30 7.35 11.80
CA THR A 137 1.05 8.33 10.73
C THR A 137 0.50 9.60 11.37
N TYR A 138 1.18 10.72 11.18
CA TYR A 138 0.76 12.04 11.58
C TYR A 138 0.26 12.82 10.38
N ARG A 139 -0.94 13.38 10.48
CA ARG A 139 -1.55 14.31 9.53
C ARG A 139 -1.58 15.69 10.18
N PRO A 140 -0.87 16.70 9.64
CA PRO A 140 -0.97 18.08 10.09
C PRO A 140 -2.39 18.63 9.92
N GLU A 141 -2.67 19.72 10.62
CA GLU A 141 -3.87 20.51 10.38
C GLU A 141 -3.89 21.07 8.95
N LYS A 142 -5.08 21.08 8.34
CA LYS A 142 -5.29 21.59 6.99
C LYS A 142 -6.57 22.42 6.94
N THR A 143 -6.45 23.67 6.53
CA THR A 143 -7.59 24.51 6.19
C THR A 143 -7.78 24.53 4.68
N ILE A 144 -9.01 24.37 4.24
CA ILE A 144 -9.45 24.55 2.85
C ILE A 144 -10.40 25.75 2.80
N ASP A 145 -10.43 26.44 1.68
CA ASP A 145 -11.15 27.70 1.57
C ASP A 145 -12.65 27.50 1.42
N GLU A 146 -13.07 26.42 0.77
CA GLU A 146 -14.45 26.15 0.41
C GLU A 146 -14.72 24.64 0.25
N ARG A 147 -16.02 24.26 0.24
CA ARG A 147 -16.49 22.91 -0.04
C ARG A 147 -17.64 23.00 -1.04
N TRP A 148 -17.76 21.99 -1.88
CA TRP A 148 -18.94 21.84 -2.74
C TRP A 148 -20.17 21.57 -1.90
N ASP A 149 -21.23 22.37 -2.07
CA ASP A 149 -22.53 22.19 -1.43
C ASP A 149 -23.48 21.51 -2.42
N PHE A 150 -24.02 20.35 -2.05
CA PHE A 150 -24.89 19.58 -2.92
C PHE A 150 -26.30 20.16 -3.01
N ASP A 151 -26.72 21.05 -2.08
CA ASP A 151 -28.02 21.66 -2.11
C ASP A 151 -28.09 22.85 -3.05
N ASP A 152 -27.06 23.67 -2.99
CA ASP A 152 -26.99 24.92 -3.75
C ASP A 152 -26.27 24.71 -5.10
N ASP A 153 -25.70 23.52 -5.35
CA ASP A 153 -24.91 23.15 -6.54
C ASP A 153 -23.78 24.15 -6.83
N GLU A 154 -23.14 24.65 -5.75
CA GLU A 154 -22.05 25.61 -5.80
C GLU A 154 -21.06 25.44 -4.64
N TYR A 155 -19.93 26.16 -4.68
CA TYR A 155 -18.98 26.21 -3.57
C TYR A 155 -19.50 27.11 -2.45
N ASP A 156 -19.45 26.64 -1.19
CA ASP A 156 -20.01 27.34 -0.02
C ASP A 156 -19.21 28.58 0.43
N GLY A 157 -18.03 28.83 -0.15
CA GLY A 157 -17.16 29.96 0.19
C GLY A 157 -16.78 30.04 1.69
N LYS A 158 -16.93 28.93 2.45
CA LYS A 158 -16.73 28.90 3.90
C LYS A 158 -15.51 28.04 4.23
N PRO A 159 -14.46 28.64 4.82
CA PRO A 159 -13.27 27.90 5.21
C PRO A 159 -13.59 26.77 6.19
N LYS A 160 -12.98 25.60 5.97
CA LYS A 160 -13.07 24.43 6.85
C LYS A 160 -11.70 23.97 7.27
N THR A 161 -11.48 23.90 8.58
CA THR A 161 -10.23 23.39 9.16
C THR A 161 -10.42 21.94 9.61
N TYR A 162 -9.56 21.07 9.10
CA TYR A 162 -9.41 19.69 9.54
C TYR A 162 -8.23 19.62 10.52
N LYS A 163 -8.52 19.33 11.78
CA LYS A 163 -7.50 19.27 12.84
C LYS A 163 -6.45 18.22 12.54
N GLY A 164 -5.21 18.50 12.94
CA GLY A 164 -4.12 17.55 12.91
C GLY A 164 -4.39 16.37 13.83
N ARG A 165 -3.96 15.17 13.41
CA ARG A 165 -4.08 13.97 14.24
C ARG A 165 -3.02 12.93 13.92
N GLY A 166 -2.71 12.08 14.91
CA GLY A 166 -1.86 10.91 14.76
C GLY A 166 -2.67 9.62 14.83
N LYS A 167 -2.27 8.61 14.06
CA LYS A 167 -2.85 7.26 14.07
C LYS A 167 -1.76 6.22 14.20
N ASN A 168 -1.95 5.27 15.13
CA ASN A 168 -1.10 4.10 15.29
C ASN A 168 -1.77 2.89 14.68
N VAL A 169 -1.01 2.08 13.94
CA VAL A 169 -1.48 0.84 13.33
C VAL A 169 -0.40 -0.23 13.48
N LEU A 170 -0.76 -1.41 13.95
CA LEU A 170 0.07 -2.60 13.87
C LEU A 170 -0.27 -3.35 12.58
N ARG A 171 0.74 -3.65 11.76
CA ARG A 171 0.57 -4.36 10.50
C ARG A 171 1.28 -5.71 10.56
N SER A 172 0.50 -6.78 10.48
CA SER A 172 0.97 -8.16 10.52
C SER A 172 0.91 -8.74 9.11
N ARG A 173 2.06 -9.13 8.53
CA ARG A 173 2.10 -9.68 7.17
C ARG A 173 2.77 -11.05 7.14
N LEU A 174 2.04 -12.05 6.63
CA LEU A 174 2.57 -13.33 6.21
C LEU A 174 2.80 -13.31 4.70
N LYS A 175 4.02 -13.64 4.25
CA LYS A 175 4.38 -13.77 2.82
C LYS A 175 5.00 -15.14 2.57
N LEU A 176 4.55 -15.78 1.51
CA LEU A 176 5.13 -17.00 0.93
C LEU A 176 5.75 -16.61 -0.41
N SER A 177 6.99 -17.00 -0.67
CA SER A 177 7.62 -16.83 -1.98
C SER A 177 8.34 -18.11 -2.40
N TYR A 178 8.36 -18.38 -3.71
CA TYR A 178 8.95 -19.58 -4.27
C TYR A 178 10.04 -19.21 -5.28
N ASP A 179 11.29 -19.59 -4.96
CA ASP A 179 12.46 -19.37 -5.80
C ASP A 179 12.52 -20.47 -6.85
N ILE A 180 11.99 -20.22 -8.06
CA ILE A 180 11.93 -21.24 -9.12
C ILE A 180 13.38 -21.57 -9.55
N PRO A 181 13.83 -22.84 -9.40
CA PRO A 181 15.17 -23.25 -9.78
C PRO A 181 15.50 -22.89 -11.23
N HIS A 182 16.67 -22.34 -11.46
CA HIS A 182 17.17 -21.90 -12.79
C HIS A 182 16.29 -20.84 -13.48
N SER A 183 15.51 -20.08 -12.70
CA SER A 183 14.63 -19.02 -13.21
C SER A 183 15.00 -17.68 -12.58
N HIS A 184 14.66 -16.61 -13.28
CA HIS A 184 14.74 -15.24 -12.75
C HIS A 184 13.43 -14.78 -12.08
N PHE A 185 12.40 -15.63 -12.07
CA PHE A 185 11.09 -15.31 -11.53
C PHE A 185 10.89 -15.94 -10.15
N GLU A 186 10.37 -15.14 -9.23
CA GLU A 186 10.03 -15.53 -7.86
C GLU A 186 8.56 -15.16 -7.58
N PRO A 187 7.60 -16.06 -7.86
CA PRO A 187 6.20 -15.85 -7.52
C PRO A 187 6.02 -15.80 -6.00
N TYR A 188 5.06 -15.00 -5.55
CA TYR A 188 4.73 -14.88 -4.14
C TYR A 188 3.24 -14.62 -3.92
N ALA A 189 2.80 -14.93 -2.70
CA ALA A 189 1.52 -14.52 -2.17
C ALA A 189 1.69 -13.99 -0.75
N SER A 190 0.85 -13.04 -0.34
CA SER A 190 0.87 -12.54 1.03
C SER A 190 -0.51 -12.09 1.49
N VAL A 191 -0.71 -12.17 2.81
CA VAL A 191 -1.83 -11.56 3.52
C VAL A 191 -1.27 -10.57 4.53
N GLU A 192 -1.81 -9.37 4.57
CA GLU A 192 -1.41 -8.32 5.51
C GLU A 192 -2.64 -7.72 6.18
N MET A 193 -2.69 -7.79 7.50
CA MET A 193 -3.73 -7.21 8.34
C MET A 193 -3.25 -5.88 8.94
N PHE A 194 -4.16 -4.91 9.00
CA PHE A 194 -3.96 -3.61 9.63
C PHE A 194 -4.81 -3.56 10.87
N ASN A 195 -4.16 -3.59 12.03
CA ASN A 195 -4.80 -3.65 13.33
C ASN A 195 -4.65 -2.31 14.04
N GLY A 196 -5.79 -1.65 14.32
CA GLY A 196 -5.90 -0.59 15.29
C GLY A 196 -6.37 -1.20 16.64
N TRP A 197 -7.52 -0.77 17.13
CA TRP A 197 -8.26 -1.46 18.21
C TRP A 197 -9.05 -2.66 17.67
N SER A 198 -9.37 -2.64 16.37
CA SER A 198 -9.97 -3.72 15.59
C SER A 198 -9.15 -3.96 14.31
N VAL A 199 -9.48 -5.01 13.55
CA VAL A 199 -8.92 -5.21 12.20
C VAL A 199 -9.57 -4.20 11.27
N GLN A 200 -8.85 -3.16 10.90
CA GLN A 200 -9.36 -2.08 10.05
C GLN A 200 -9.46 -2.52 8.59
N LYS A 201 -8.43 -3.20 8.09
CA LYS A 201 -8.40 -3.72 6.72
C LYS A 201 -7.47 -4.89 6.56
N THR A 202 -7.72 -5.68 5.53
CA THR A 202 -6.88 -6.81 5.13
C THR A 202 -6.49 -6.65 3.66
N ARG A 203 -5.23 -6.93 3.33
CA ARG A 203 -4.71 -6.95 1.96
C ARG A 203 -4.28 -8.37 1.59
N TYR A 204 -4.78 -8.84 0.48
CA TYR A 204 -4.38 -10.08 -0.17
C TYR A 204 -3.57 -9.71 -1.40
N THR A 205 -2.35 -10.22 -1.52
CA THR A 205 -1.48 -9.89 -2.65
C THR A 205 -0.95 -11.16 -3.28
N ALA A 206 -0.98 -11.23 -4.61
CA ALA A 206 -0.29 -12.25 -5.38
C ALA A 206 0.54 -11.57 -6.46
N GLY A 207 1.77 -12.01 -6.68
CA GLY A 207 2.66 -11.34 -7.61
C GLY A 207 3.86 -12.19 -8.02
N VAL A 208 4.69 -11.60 -8.86
CA VAL A 208 5.95 -12.17 -9.29
C VAL A 208 7.04 -11.12 -9.27
N ASP A 209 8.15 -11.42 -8.61
CA ASP A 209 9.38 -10.65 -8.67
C ASP A 209 10.27 -11.21 -9.80
N TRP A 210 10.65 -10.37 -10.77
CA TRP A 210 11.57 -10.70 -11.85
C TRP A 210 12.95 -10.09 -11.57
N LYS A 211 13.93 -10.94 -11.35
CA LYS A 211 15.35 -10.57 -11.15
C LYS A 211 16.03 -10.41 -12.52
N ILE A 212 15.92 -9.22 -13.13
CA ILE A 212 16.52 -8.94 -14.45
C ILE A 212 18.03 -9.11 -14.40
N THR A 213 18.67 -8.56 -13.37
CA THR A 213 20.08 -8.71 -13.07
C THR A 213 20.28 -8.82 -11.55
N LYS A 214 21.54 -8.94 -11.10
CA LYS A 214 21.85 -8.87 -9.66
C LYS A 214 21.50 -7.51 -9.03
N LYS A 215 21.39 -6.46 -9.86
CA LYS A 215 21.14 -5.07 -9.42
C LYS A 215 19.72 -4.58 -9.74
N HIS A 216 19.09 -5.12 -10.77
CA HIS A 216 17.80 -4.66 -11.28
C HIS A 216 16.73 -5.72 -11.09
N GLY A 217 15.62 -5.36 -10.51
CA GLY A 217 14.43 -6.20 -10.36
C GLY A 217 13.17 -5.42 -10.70
N VAL A 218 12.18 -6.14 -11.22
CA VAL A 218 10.82 -5.64 -11.46
C VAL A 218 9.84 -6.57 -10.77
N GLY A 219 8.92 -6.02 -10.00
CA GLY A 219 7.79 -6.74 -9.43
C GLY A 219 6.50 -6.37 -10.14
N LEU A 220 5.66 -7.36 -10.42
CA LEU A 220 4.28 -7.18 -10.86
C LEU A 220 3.38 -7.90 -9.87
N TYR A 221 2.32 -7.24 -9.41
CA TYR A 221 1.40 -7.86 -8.47
C TYR A 221 -0.03 -7.38 -8.66
N TYR A 222 -0.94 -8.22 -8.22
CA TYR A 222 -2.33 -7.89 -7.98
C TYR A 222 -2.57 -7.88 -6.47
N LEU A 223 -3.31 -6.89 -5.98
CA LEU A 223 -3.67 -6.74 -4.59
C LEU A 223 -5.16 -6.48 -4.48
N PHE A 224 -5.82 -7.22 -3.61
CA PHE A 224 -7.18 -6.91 -3.16
C PHE A 224 -7.13 -6.40 -1.72
N GLN A 225 -7.68 -5.21 -1.50
CA GLN A 225 -7.85 -4.61 -0.18
C GLN A 225 -9.30 -4.70 0.23
N SER A 226 -9.56 -5.40 1.33
CA SER A 226 -10.86 -5.43 2.00
C SER A 226 -10.84 -4.51 3.22
N VAL A 227 -11.75 -3.57 3.29
CA VAL A 227 -11.91 -2.64 4.41
C VAL A 227 -13.02 -3.16 5.32
N HIS A 228 -12.75 -3.26 6.62
CA HIS A 228 -13.67 -3.83 7.61
C HIS A 228 -14.20 -2.77 8.58
N ASP A 229 -13.33 -1.83 8.96
CA ASP A 229 -13.63 -0.77 9.91
C ASP A 229 -12.82 0.47 9.50
N ASP A 230 -13.52 1.49 9.08
CA ASP A 230 -12.92 2.71 8.59
C ASP A 230 -13.30 3.87 9.50
N ASP A 231 -12.43 4.11 10.48
CA ASP A 231 -12.64 5.12 11.54
C ASP A 231 -12.93 6.54 10.99
N ASP A 232 -12.56 6.87 9.71
CA ASP A 232 -12.64 8.27 9.26
C ASP A 232 -12.45 8.55 7.76
N ASP A 233 -12.00 7.60 6.96
CA ASP A 233 -11.52 7.94 5.61
C ASP A 233 -12.47 7.47 4.49
N ASN A 234 -13.58 6.75 4.81
CA ASN A 234 -14.53 6.14 3.85
C ASN A 234 -13.79 5.41 2.71
N GLU A 235 -12.73 4.70 3.06
CA GLU A 235 -11.87 4.01 2.10
C GLU A 235 -12.64 2.80 1.54
N PRO A 236 -12.91 2.71 0.23
CA PRO A 236 -13.60 1.58 -0.35
C PRO A 236 -12.72 0.33 -0.37
N ASN A 237 -13.34 -0.83 -0.57
CA ASN A 237 -12.59 -1.99 -1.03
C ASN A 237 -11.91 -1.63 -2.35
N ARG A 238 -10.72 -2.18 -2.59
CA ARG A 238 -9.95 -1.76 -3.76
C ARG A 238 -9.20 -2.92 -4.40
N HIS A 239 -9.29 -2.99 -5.71
CA HIS A 239 -8.46 -3.84 -6.55
C HIS A 239 -7.30 -3.02 -7.10
N VAL A 240 -6.09 -3.56 -7.02
CA VAL A 240 -4.89 -2.84 -7.44
C VAL A 240 -4.02 -3.73 -8.31
N VAL A 241 -3.57 -3.18 -9.42
CA VAL A 241 -2.41 -3.71 -10.16
C VAL A 241 -1.20 -2.87 -9.78
N GLY A 242 -0.13 -3.54 -9.35
CA GLY A 242 1.08 -2.86 -8.92
C GLY A 242 2.31 -3.22 -9.74
N VAL A 243 3.14 -2.22 -10.02
CA VAL A 243 4.44 -2.36 -10.68
C VAL A 243 5.51 -1.74 -9.80
N GLU A 244 6.53 -2.52 -9.48
CA GLU A 244 7.67 -2.08 -8.66
C GLU A 244 8.97 -2.23 -9.46
N TYR A 245 9.81 -1.21 -9.48
CA TYR A 245 11.17 -1.31 -9.95
C TYR A 245 12.14 -1.16 -8.77
N LYS A 246 13.11 -2.06 -8.67
CA LYS A 246 14.10 -2.09 -7.57
C LYS A 246 15.51 -2.08 -8.12
N PHE A 247 16.31 -1.13 -7.66
CA PHE A 247 17.73 -1.02 -7.95
C PHE A 247 18.58 -1.31 -6.71
N LYS A 248 19.63 -2.12 -6.85
CA LYS A 248 20.58 -2.47 -5.77
C LYS A 248 21.99 -2.07 -6.15
N PHE A 249 22.61 -1.25 -5.30
CA PHE A 249 24.00 -0.83 -5.44
C PHE A 249 24.98 -1.87 -4.91
#